data_b6e61e006ec8f73a9acbf7b456f04e10
#
_entry.id   b6e61e006ec8f73a9acbf7b456f04e10
#
_cell.length_a   1.000
_cell.length_b   1.000
_cell.length_c   1.000
_cell.angle_alpha   90.00
_cell.angle_beta   90.00
_cell.angle_gamma   90.00
#
_symmetry.space_group_name_H-M   'P 1'
#
loop_
_entity.id
_entity.type
_entity.pdbx_description
1 polymer ?
#
loop_
_entity_poly.entity_id
_entity_poly.type
_entity_poly.pdbx_seq_one_letter_code
_entity_poly.pdbx_strand_id
1 'polypeptide(L)' 'MSDSIYTSTARVEKVRGVTRRAFLADGTEVAFGVHGPIKEHYGLSDEPNLPLPVDYLVAAAAG' A
#
# COMPACT_ATOMS: atom_id res chain seq x y z
N MET A 1 -5.79 6.96 27.04
CA MET A 1 -4.41 7.44 27.08
C MET A 1 -4.33 8.78 26.40
N SER A 2 -3.99 9.80 27.14
CA SER A 2 -4.01 11.16 26.61
C SER A 2 -2.68 11.61 26.03
N ASP A 3 -1.58 10.98 26.42
CA ASP A 3 -0.25 11.43 26.04
C ASP A 3 0.41 10.47 25.07
N SER A 4 0.21 10.76 23.80
CA SER A 4 0.80 9.99 22.74
C SER A 4 2.11 10.64 22.32
N ILE A 5 3.21 9.89 22.29
CA ILE A 5 4.49 10.40 21.81
C ILE A 5 4.53 10.43 20.29
N TYR A 6 3.61 9.72 19.63
CA TYR A 6 3.56 9.67 18.18
C TYR A 6 2.18 9.24 17.73
N THR A 7 1.64 9.93 16.75
CA THR A 7 0.39 9.55 16.10
C THR A 7 0.69 9.18 14.67
N SER A 8 0.43 7.93 14.33
CA SER A 8 0.65 7.45 12.97
C SER A 8 -0.56 7.82 12.10
N THR A 9 -0.28 8.44 10.96
CA THR A 9 -1.32 8.82 10.02
C THR A 9 -0.89 8.44 8.62
N ALA A 10 -1.86 8.27 7.73
CA ALA A 10 -1.57 8.00 6.33
C ALA A 10 -2.70 8.54 5.47
N ARG A 11 -2.34 9.01 4.28
CA ARG A 11 -3.31 9.42 3.27
C ARG A 11 -3.13 8.52 2.06
N VAL A 12 -4.22 7.94 1.56
CA VAL A 12 -4.18 7.03 0.42
C VAL A 12 -4.95 7.65 -0.73
N GLU A 13 -4.32 7.69 -1.89
CA GLU A 13 -4.92 8.23 -3.10
C GLU A 13 -5.03 7.15 -4.16
N LYS A 14 -6.15 7.15 -4.88
CA LYS A 14 -6.30 6.31 -6.05
C LYS A 14 -5.56 6.97 -7.20
N VAL A 15 -4.62 6.23 -7.80
CA VAL A 15 -3.90 6.71 -8.97
C VAL A 15 -4.62 6.29 -10.22
N ARG A 16 -4.87 4.98 -10.37
CA ARG A 16 -5.48 4.42 -11.55
C ARG A 16 -5.89 2.99 -11.26
N GLY A 17 -7.11 2.62 -11.61
CA GLY A 17 -7.57 1.25 -11.40
C GLY A 17 -7.40 0.81 -9.96
N VAL A 18 -6.59 -0.24 -9.75
CA VAL A 18 -6.28 -0.75 -8.41
C VAL A 18 -5.00 -0.17 -7.83
N THR A 19 -4.30 0.68 -8.58
CA THR A 19 -3.07 1.29 -8.12
C THR A 19 -3.36 2.41 -7.14
N ARG A 20 -2.66 2.38 -6.01
CA ARG A 20 -2.82 3.37 -4.95
C ARG A 20 -1.48 3.94 -4.57
N ARG A 21 -1.49 5.14 -4.04
CA ARG A 21 -0.31 5.81 -3.50
C ARG A 21 -0.65 6.25 -2.09
N ALA A 22 0.20 5.92 -1.15
CA ALA A 22 0.01 6.31 0.24
C ALA A 22 1.13 7.26 0.67
N PHE A 23 0.76 8.24 1.49
CA PHE A 23 1.70 9.18 2.07
C PHE A 23 1.65 8.96 3.57
N LEU A 24 2.79 8.56 4.13
CA LEU A 24 2.91 8.27 5.54
C LEU A 24 3.09 9.56 6.35
N ALA A 25 3.05 9.45 7.66
CA ALA A 25 3.10 10.62 8.54
C ALA A 25 4.36 11.47 8.34
N ASP A 26 5.47 10.83 7.98
CA ASP A 26 6.75 11.53 7.76
C ASP A 26 6.93 12.02 6.33
N GLY A 27 5.92 11.85 5.49
CA GLY A 27 5.98 12.25 4.09
C GLY A 27 6.48 11.17 3.13
N THR A 28 6.89 10.02 3.64
CA THR A 28 7.32 8.91 2.78
C THR A 28 6.17 8.45 1.90
N GLU A 29 6.45 8.30 0.61
CA GLU A 29 5.47 7.84 -0.36
C GLU A 29 5.69 6.36 -0.66
N VAL A 30 4.61 5.58 -0.62
CA VAL A 30 4.64 4.17 -1.02
C VAL A 30 3.54 3.92 -2.04
N ALA A 31 3.81 3.02 -2.98
CA ALA A 31 2.84 2.63 -3.99
C ALA A 31 2.46 1.17 -3.79
N PHE A 32 1.20 0.85 -4.03
CA PHE A 32 0.76 -0.53 -4.00
C PHE A 32 -0.35 -0.76 -5.01
N GLY A 33 -0.53 -2.02 -5.36
CA GLY A 33 -1.49 -2.44 -6.35
C GLY A 33 -1.58 -3.95 -6.37
N VAL A 34 -1.23 -4.56 -7.51
CA VAL A 34 -1.30 -6.01 -7.68
C VAL A 34 -0.05 -6.51 -8.38
N HIS A 35 0.26 -7.78 -8.21
CA HIS A 35 1.34 -8.44 -8.92
C HIS A 35 1.11 -9.95 -8.99
N GLY A 36 1.88 -10.62 -9.84
CA GLY A 36 1.90 -12.07 -9.94
C GLY A 36 0.56 -12.69 -10.31
N PRO A 37 0.30 -13.92 -9.87
CA PRO A 37 -0.93 -14.64 -10.24
C PRO A 37 -2.22 -13.93 -9.83
N ILE A 38 -2.17 -13.07 -8.84
CA ILE A 38 -3.33 -12.28 -8.40
C ILE A 38 -3.85 -11.43 -9.56
N LYS A 39 -2.97 -10.87 -10.36
CA LYS A 39 -3.36 -10.05 -11.51
C LYS A 39 -4.20 -10.85 -12.49
N GLU A 40 -3.73 -12.03 -12.83
CA GLU A 40 -4.41 -12.89 -13.78
C GLU A 40 -5.73 -13.38 -13.21
N HIS A 41 -5.75 -13.76 -11.95
CA HIS A 41 -6.94 -14.28 -11.29
C HIS A 41 -8.10 -13.28 -11.34
N TYR A 42 -7.81 -12.00 -11.19
CA TYR A 42 -8.83 -10.95 -11.20
C TYR A 42 -8.93 -10.19 -12.52
N GLY A 43 -8.27 -10.68 -13.57
CA GLY A 43 -8.33 -10.02 -14.87
C GLY A 43 -7.66 -8.65 -14.90
N LEU A 44 -6.62 -8.48 -14.12
CA LEU A 44 -5.92 -7.19 -13.97
C LEU A 44 -4.57 -7.18 -14.67
N SER A 45 -4.42 -7.96 -15.75
CA SER A 45 -3.13 -8.11 -16.42
C SER A 45 -2.56 -6.80 -16.96
N ASP A 46 -3.41 -5.80 -17.21
CA ASP A 46 -2.96 -4.50 -17.71
C ASP A 46 -2.43 -3.58 -16.62
N GLU A 47 -2.58 -3.96 -15.34
CA GLU A 47 -2.12 -3.15 -14.24
C GLU A 47 -0.61 -3.31 -14.02
N PRO A 48 0.07 -2.26 -13.57
CA PRO A 48 1.50 -2.39 -13.28
C PRO A 48 1.75 -3.37 -12.13
N ASN A 49 2.95 -3.96 -12.12
CA ASN A 49 3.34 -4.84 -11.03
C ASN A 49 3.77 -3.99 -9.83
N LEU A 50 2.98 -4.03 -8.78
CA LEU A 50 3.26 -3.32 -7.54
C LEU A 50 2.95 -4.22 -6.35
N PRO A 51 3.60 -4.01 -5.21
CA PRO A 51 3.28 -4.81 -4.03
C PRO A 51 1.82 -4.65 -3.62
N LEU A 52 1.24 -5.73 -3.12
CA LEU A 52 -0.09 -5.68 -2.54
C LEU A 52 -0.01 -5.01 -1.16
N PRO A 53 -1.10 -4.40 -0.71
CA PRO A 53 -1.11 -3.84 0.66
C PRO A 53 -0.70 -4.87 1.72
N VAL A 54 -1.10 -6.14 1.54
CA VAL A 54 -0.74 -7.20 2.48
C VAL A 54 0.77 -7.46 2.51
N ASP A 55 1.46 -7.22 1.39
CA ASP A 55 2.92 -7.39 1.35
C ASP A 55 3.61 -6.42 2.30
N TYR A 56 3.14 -5.17 2.33
CA TYR A 56 3.66 -4.17 3.26
C TYR A 56 3.33 -4.53 4.71
N LEU A 57 2.12 -5.03 4.94
CA LEU A 57 1.69 -5.42 6.28
C LEU A 57 2.56 -6.54 6.82
N VAL A 58 2.84 -7.56 6.00
CA VAL A 58 3.70 -8.67 6.40
C VAL A 58 5.12 -8.19 6.68
N ALA A 59 5.66 -7.35 5.81
CA ALA A 59 7.00 -6.80 5.99
C ALA A 59 7.10 -5.99 7.28
N ALA A 60 6.10 -5.16 7.55
CA ALA A 60 6.08 -4.35 8.76
C ALA A 60 5.96 -5.22 10.01
N ALA A 61 5.16 -6.29 9.95
CA ALA A 61 4.99 -7.19 11.09
C ALA A 61 6.26 -8.00 11.37
N ALA A 62 7.03 -8.33 10.31
CA ALA A 62 8.27 -9.08 10.45
C ALA A 62 9.45 -8.21 10.87
N GLY A 63 9.38 -6.91 10.63
CA GLY A 63 10.40 -5.96 11.01
C GLY A 63 10.23 -5.45 12.43
#